data_a4f592b31121ecb397bca0f5814c9194
#
_entry.id   a4f592b31121ecb397bca0f5814c9194
#
_cell.length_a   1.000
_cell.length_b   1.000
_cell.length_c   1.000
_cell.angle_alpha   90.00
_cell.angle_beta   90.00
_cell.angle_gamma   90.00
#
_symmetry.space_group_name_H-M   'P 1'
#
loop_
_entity.id
_entity.type
_entity.pdbx_description
1 polymer ?
#
loop_
_entity_poly.entity_id
_entity_poly.type
_entity_poly.pdbx_seq_one_letter_code
_entity_poly.pdbx_strand_id
1 'polypeptide(L)'
;MAYLPFLDRSHSIAGPGFSRWMVPPAALCIHLCIGEAYAFSVFNLPMTKLVGISQSAATDWTIPELGWIFSIAIFVLGFSAAIFGRWVEEGGPRQAMFTAALCWGGGFIISAIGVYIHSLWVVYFGYGLVGGIGLGLGYISPVSTLIKWFPDRPGMATGMAIMGFGGAAFIAAPLSVWLMSRFTTATHIGVAETFIVLGAIYFVFMMVGAFIVRLPAPGWKPEGYVAPAQASKLITTSDVYVY
;
A
#
# COMPACT_ATOMS: atom_id res chain seq x y z
N MET A 1 15.19 5.37 17.96
CA MET A 1 13.75 5.37 17.56
C MET A 1 12.97 4.82 18.73
N ALA A 2 11.84 5.43 19.11
CA ALA A 2 10.98 4.89 20.15
C ALA A 2 10.50 3.50 19.70
N TYR A 3 10.96 2.48 20.39
CA TYR A 3 10.60 1.09 20.13
C TYR A 3 9.16 0.91 20.60
N LEU A 4 8.25 0.66 19.68
CA LEU A 4 6.87 0.27 20.03
C LEU A 4 6.86 -1.26 20.19
N PRO A 5 6.85 -1.80 21.43
CA PRO A 5 7.05 -3.24 21.67
C PRO A 5 6.04 -4.13 20.91
N PHE A 6 4.82 -3.64 20.71
CA PHE A 6 3.75 -4.38 20.01
C PHE A 6 4.01 -4.56 18.50
N LEU A 7 4.95 -3.79 17.90
CA LEU A 7 5.38 -3.92 16.51
C LEU A 7 6.56 -4.87 16.35
N ASP A 8 7.16 -5.35 17.44
CA ASP A 8 8.28 -6.25 17.39
C ASP A 8 7.96 -7.51 16.55
N ARG A 9 8.97 -7.99 15.81
CA ARG A 9 8.85 -9.17 14.97
C ARG A 9 8.38 -10.40 15.74
N SER A 10 8.80 -10.54 17.02
CA SER A 10 8.39 -11.65 17.89
C SER A 10 6.87 -11.75 18.04
N HIS A 11 6.17 -10.62 18.10
CA HIS A 11 4.72 -10.55 18.15
C HIS A 11 4.03 -10.82 16.79
N SER A 12 4.80 -10.88 15.72
CA SER A 12 4.32 -11.23 14.38
C SER A 12 4.45 -12.72 14.06
N ILE A 13 5.06 -13.53 14.94
CA ILE A 13 5.20 -14.96 14.73
C ILE A 13 3.88 -15.65 15.09
N ALA A 14 3.46 -16.60 14.24
CA ALA A 14 2.24 -17.38 14.47
C ALA A 14 2.40 -18.31 15.69
N GLY A 15 1.41 -18.26 16.58
CA GLY A 15 1.28 -19.22 17.68
C GLY A 15 0.73 -20.58 17.22
N PRO A 16 0.71 -21.58 18.13
CA PRO A 16 0.10 -22.88 17.85
C PRO A 16 -1.35 -22.71 17.40
N GLY A 17 -1.74 -23.46 16.36
CA GLY A 17 -3.11 -23.43 15.83
C GLY A 17 -3.47 -22.28 14.88
N PHE A 18 -2.53 -21.38 14.56
CA PHE A 18 -2.77 -20.35 13.57
C PHE A 18 -2.91 -20.95 12.16
N SER A 19 -4.03 -20.70 11.51
CA SER A 19 -4.26 -21.17 10.15
C SER A 19 -3.57 -20.25 9.13
N ARG A 20 -2.76 -20.82 8.21
CA ARG A 20 -2.14 -20.07 7.11
C ARG A 20 -3.16 -19.35 6.21
N TRP A 21 -4.41 -19.83 6.18
CA TRP A 21 -5.48 -19.24 5.37
C TRP A 21 -6.01 -17.91 5.93
N MET A 22 -5.59 -17.51 7.12
CA MET A 22 -5.85 -16.17 7.65
C MET A 22 -4.96 -15.09 7.02
N VAL A 23 -3.84 -15.48 6.41
CA VAL A 23 -2.86 -14.55 5.82
C VAL A 23 -3.36 -13.93 4.51
N PRO A 24 -3.96 -14.67 3.55
CA PRO A 24 -4.50 -14.07 2.33
C PRO A 24 -5.53 -12.96 2.58
N PRO A 25 -6.56 -13.11 3.42
CA PRO A 25 -7.47 -12.00 3.74
C PRO A 25 -6.75 -10.79 4.36
N ALA A 26 -5.80 -11.03 5.26
CA ALA A 26 -5.00 -9.95 5.86
C ALA A 26 -4.16 -9.20 4.81
N ALA A 27 -3.56 -9.93 3.88
CA ALA A 27 -2.82 -9.35 2.75
C ALA A 27 -3.74 -8.56 1.81
N LEU A 28 -4.96 -9.06 1.56
CA LEU A 28 -5.96 -8.37 0.75
C LEU A 28 -6.39 -7.04 1.36
N CYS A 29 -6.53 -6.95 2.69
CA CYS A 29 -6.82 -5.68 3.37
C CYS A 29 -5.79 -4.60 3.05
N ILE A 30 -4.52 -4.97 2.87
CA ILE A 30 -3.45 -4.05 2.47
C ILE A 30 -3.51 -3.76 0.96
N HIS A 31 -3.49 -4.83 0.15
CA HIS A 31 -3.36 -4.71 -1.30
C HIS A 31 -4.55 -4.00 -1.96
N LEU A 32 -5.77 -4.22 -1.47
CA LEU A 32 -6.96 -3.51 -1.95
C LEU A 32 -6.91 -2.01 -1.64
N CYS A 33 -6.30 -1.62 -0.51
CA CYS A 33 -6.15 -0.22 -0.18
C CYS A 33 -5.08 0.48 -1.03
N ILE A 34 -3.89 -0.13 -1.14
CA ILE A 34 -2.79 0.48 -1.91
C ILE A 34 -3.01 0.39 -3.43
N GLY A 35 -3.79 -0.56 -3.89
CA GLY A 35 -4.14 -0.72 -5.32
C GLY A 35 -5.09 0.37 -5.84
N GLU A 36 -5.64 1.22 -4.96
CA GLU A 36 -6.30 2.47 -5.35
C GLU A 36 -5.42 3.33 -6.25
N ALA A 37 -4.11 3.23 -6.15
CA ALA A 37 -3.19 3.94 -7.03
C ALA A 37 -3.54 3.78 -8.53
N TYR A 38 -4.06 2.62 -8.94
CA TYR A 38 -4.52 2.39 -10.31
C TYR A 38 -5.87 3.06 -10.64
N ALA A 39 -6.62 3.47 -9.62
CA ALA A 39 -7.85 4.23 -9.79
C ALA A 39 -7.63 5.75 -9.74
N PHE A 40 -6.41 6.22 -9.42
CA PHE A 40 -6.12 7.64 -9.23
C PHE A 40 -6.56 8.53 -10.39
N SER A 41 -6.56 8.00 -11.62
CA SER A 41 -6.96 8.74 -12.81
C SER A 41 -8.39 9.31 -12.76
N VAL A 42 -9.28 8.79 -11.91
CA VAL A 42 -10.64 9.32 -11.74
C VAL A 42 -10.65 10.74 -11.15
N PHE A 43 -9.56 11.13 -10.47
CA PHE A 43 -9.40 12.46 -9.89
C PHE A 43 -8.83 13.48 -10.87
N ASN A 44 -8.18 13.05 -11.97
CA ASN A 44 -7.49 13.96 -12.87
C ASN A 44 -8.43 15.02 -13.43
N LEU A 45 -9.55 14.61 -14.05
CA LEU A 45 -10.48 15.56 -14.64
C LEU A 45 -11.15 16.49 -13.59
N PRO A 46 -11.64 16.00 -12.43
CA PRO A 46 -12.09 16.87 -11.35
C PRO A 46 -11.02 17.88 -10.90
N MET A 47 -9.76 17.45 -10.75
CA MET A 47 -8.68 18.32 -10.28
C MET A 47 -8.28 19.42 -11.29
N THR A 48 -8.66 19.32 -12.55
CA THR A 48 -8.49 20.43 -13.52
C THR A 48 -9.54 21.53 -13.39
N LYS A 49 -10.44 21.44 -12.42
CA LYS A 49 -11.58 22.37 -12.25
C LYS A 49 -11.75 22.83 -10.81
N LEU A 50 -10.72 22.70 -9.97
CA LEU A 50 -10.80 22.99 -8.53
C LEU A 50 -11.18 24.45 -8.25
N VAL A 51 -10.69 25.39 -9.06
CA VAL A 51 -10.97 26.83 -8.93
C VAL A 51 -12.18 27.21 -9.78
N GLY A 52 -12.24 26.73 -11.03
CA GLY A 52 -13.28 27.10 -11.98
C GLY A 52 -14.62 26.37 -11.82
N ILE A 53 -14.67 25.28 -11.04
CA ILE A 53 -15.82 24.42 -10.69
C ILE A 53 -16.49 23.79 -11.92
N SER A 54 -17.15 24.59 -12.77
CA SER A 54 -17.85 24.11 -13.98
C SER A 54 -16.91 23.99 -15.19
N GLN A 55 -15.93 24.89 -15.29
CA GLN A 55 -14.90 24.90 -16.34
C GLN A 55 -13.54 25.17 -15.71
N SER A 56 -12.46 24.73 -16.38
CA SER A 56 -11.10 24.99 -15.89
C SER A 56 -10.79 26.48 -15.92
N ALA A 57 -10.31 27.01 -14.80
CA ALA A 57 -9.76 28.37 -14.70
C ALA A 57 -8.30 28.36 -15.18
N ALA A 58 -7.77 29.54 -15.50
CA ALA A 58 -6.37 29.68 -15.95
C ALA A 58 -5.35 29.27 -14.87
N THR A 59 -5.76 29.24 -13.61
CA THR A 59 -4.94 28.84 -12.46
C THR A 59 -5.14 27.38 -12.05
N ASP A 60 -6.09 26.67 -12.66
CA ASP A 60 -6.30 25.25 -12.40
C ASP A 60 -5.16 24.39 -12.98
N TRP A 61 -4.95 23.23 -12.39
CA TRP A 61 -3.89 22.32 -12.80
C TRP A 61 -4.21 21.65 -14.12
N THR A 62 -3.18 21.40 -14.91
CA THR A 62 -3.29 20.72 -16.21
C THR A 62 -3.18 19.20 -16.05
N ILE A 63 -3.73 18.44 -17.01
CA ILE A 63 -3.63 16.97 -17.02
C ILE A 63 -2.16 16.48 -16.97
N PRO A 64 -1.21 17.06 -17.73
CA PRO A 64 0.20 16.67 -17.63
C PRO A 64 0.80 16.87 -16.24
N GLU A 65 0.48 17.97 -15.56
CA GLU A 65 0.93 18.20 -14.17
C GLU A 65 0.34 17.15 -13.22
N LEU A 66 -0.95 16.86 -13.34
CA LEU A 66 -1.60 15.83 -12.52
C LEU A 66 -1.05 14.43 -12.77
N GLY A 67 -0.61 14.12 -13.99
CA GLY A 67 0.02 12.84 -14.33
C GLY A 67 1.31 12.56 -13.54
N TRP A 68 2.03 13.59 -13.10
CA TRP A 68 3.20 13.43 -12.26
C TRP A 68 2.89 12.89 -10.87
N ILE A 69 1.69 13.09 -10.33
CA ILE A 69 1.30 12.57 -9.01
C ILE A 69 1.46 11.05 -8.99
N PHE A 70 0.84 10.37 -9.96
CA PHE A 70 0.95 8.92 -10.11
C PHE A 70 2.37 8.47 -10.45
N SER A 71 3.05 9.18 -11.35
CA SER A 71 4.41 8.84 -11.78
C SER A 71 5.40 8.89 -10.61
N ILE A 72 5.34 9.91 -9.76
CA ILE A 72 6.15 10.03 -8.56
C ILE A 72 5.81 8.89 -7.58
N ALA A 73 4.53 8.61 -7.36
CA ALA A 73 4.10 7.55 -6.44
C ALA A 73 4.65 6.18 -6.84
N ILE A 74 4.58 5.82 -8.13
CA ILE A 74 5.09 4.54 -8.64
C ILE A 74 6.64 4.50 -8.62
N PHE A 75 7.30 5.61 -8.95
CA PHE A 75 8.76 5.69 -8.83
C PHE A 75 9.20 5.47 -7.37
N VAL A 76 8.56 6.18 -6.44
CA VAL A 76 8.85 6.06 -5.00
C VAL A 76 8.48 4.68 -4.47
N LEU A 77 7.40 4.04 -4.96
CA LEU A 77 7.06 2.65 -4.66
C LEU A 77 8.26 1.73 -4.93
N GLY A 78 8.80 1.76 -6.15
CA GLY A 78 9.93 0.91 -6.52
C GLY A 78 11.18 1.21 -5.71
N PHE A 79 11.49 2.50 -5.52
CA PHE A 79 12.65 2.96 -4.77
C PHE A 79 12.56 2.60 -3.28
N SER A 80 11.41 2.81 -2.65
CA SER A 80 11.20 2.45 -1.24
C SER A 80 11.21 0.94 -1.02
N ALA A 81 10.64 0.16 -1.95
CA ALA A 81 10.71 -1.30 -1.89
C ALA A 81 12.17 -1.80 -1.91
N ALA A 82 13.01 -1.20 -2.75
CA ALA A 82 14.43 -1.56 -2.85
C ALA A 82 15.21 -1.17 -1.57
N ILE A 83 15.01 0.04 -1.05
CA ILE A 83 15.74 0.53 0.14
C ILE A 83 15.29 -0.18 1.40
N PHE A 84 13.97 -0.31 1.61
CA PHE A 84 13.41 -0.82 2.85
C PHE A 84 13.24 -2.34 2.87
N GLY A 85 13.58 -3.07 1.81
CA GLY A 85 13.43 -4.53 1.74
C GLY A 85 14.10 -5.25 2.92
N ARG A 86 15.35 -4.89 3.25
CA ARG A 86 16.06 -5.45 4.40
C ARG A 86 15.37 -5.09 5.74
N TRP A 87 14.96 -3.85 5.91
CA TRP A 87 14.25 -3.42 7.11
C TRP A 87 12.91 -4.14 7.31
N VAL A 88 12.18 -4.43 6.21
CA VAL A 88 10.94 -5.23 6.24
C VAL A 88 11.21 -6.67 6.70
N GLU A 89 12.30 -7.28 6.22
CA GLU A 89 12.67 -8.64 6.62
C GLU A 89 13.14 -8.72 8.09
N GLU A 90 13.89 -7.74 8.56
CA GLU A 90 14.38 -7.68 9.95
C GLU A 90 13.26 -7.31 10.94
N GLY A 91 12.47 -6.28 10.63
CA GLY A 91 11.40 -5.76 11.49
C GLY A 91 10.11 -6.57 11.49
N GLY A 92 9.89 -7.33 10.43
CA GLY A 92 8.71 -8.18 10.26
C GLY A 92 7.51 -7.47 9.62
N PRO A 93 6.48 -8.25 9.21
CA PRO A 93 5.38 -7.75 8.40
C PRO A 93 4.49 -6.74 9.12
N ARG A 94 4.28 -6.91 10.43
CA ARG A 94 3.41 -6.01 11.20
C ARG A 94 3.97 -4.59 11.21
N GLN A 95 5.26 -4.42 11.47
CA GLN A 95 5.92 -3.13 11.47
C GLN A 95 5.86 -2.47 10.09
N ALA A 96 6.15 -3.24 9.04
CA ALA A 96 6.12 -2.74 7.67
C ALA A 96 4.71 -2.31 7.23
N MET A 97 3.69 -3.14 7.49
CA MET A 97 2.31 -2.85 7.15
C MET A 97 1.72 -1.69 7.97
N PHE A 98 2.08 -1.60 9.26
CA PHE A 98 1.71 -0.47 10.11
C PHE A 98 2.28 0.84 9.57
N THR A 99 3.57 0.87 9.23
CA THR A 99 4.22 2.04 8.63
C THR A 99 3.60 2.37 7.26
N ALA A 100 3.31 1.34 6.45
CA ALA A 100 2.61 1.53 5.18
C ALA A 100 1.24 2.18 5.36
N ALA A 101 0.46 1.76 6.36
CA ALA A 101 -0.85 2.34 6.66
C ALA A 101 -0.75 3.81 7.08
N LEU A 102 0.25 4.16 7.91
CA LEU A 102 0.52 5.55 8.28
C LEU A 102 0.92 6.41 7.07
N CYS A 103 1.82 5.88 6.23
CA CYS A 103 2.29 6.61 5.06
C CYS A 103 1.17 6.76 4.00
N TRP A 104 0.42 5.69 3.72
CA TRP A 104 -0.63 5.72 2.71
C TRP A 104 -1.81 6.59 3.13
N GLY A 105 -2.37 6.34 4.33
CA GLY A 105 -3.45 7.16 4.88
C GLY A 105 -3.02 8.62 5.12
N GLY A 106 -1.83 8.83 5.68
CA GLY A 106 -1.25 10.16 5.89
C GLY A 106 -0.98 10.89 4.57
N GLY A 107 -0.53 10.18 3.53
CA GLY A 107 -0.33 10.72 2.19
C GLY A 107 -1.62 11.29 1.58
N PHE A 108 -2.74 10.59 1.76
CA PHE A 108 -4.06 11.09 1.36
C PHE A 108 -4.46 12.35 2.14
N ILE A 109 -4.25 12.39 3.46
CA ILE A 109 -4.57 13.56 4.28
C ILE A 109 -3.72 14.79 3.88
N ILE A 110 -2.42 14.59 3.68
CA ILE A 110 -1.52 15.67 3.21
C ILE A 110 -1.98 16.15 1.83
N SER A 111 -2.37 15.23 0.94
CA SER A 111 -2.86 15.58 -0.40
C SER A 111 -4.20 16.32 -0.35
N ALA A 112 -5.09 15.97 0.57
CA ALA A 112 -6.32 16.70 0.81
C ALA A 112 -6.05 18.16 1.19
N ILE A 113 -5.06 18.39 2.07
CA ILE A 113 -4.59 19.74 2.40
C ILE A 113 -4.07 20.44 1.14
N GLY A 114 -3.26 19.76 0.32
CA GLY A 114 -2.73 20.28 -0.94
C GLY A 114 -3.81 20.71 -1.92
N VAL A 115 -4.87 19.90 -2.07
CA VAL A 115 -6.04 20.24 -2.88
C VAL A 115 -6.77 21.45 -2.30
N TYR A 116 -6.98 21.48 -0.97
CA TYR A 116 -7.70 22.55 -0.29
C TYR A 116 -7.00 23.92 -0.42
N ILE A 117 -5.67 23.95 -0.28
CA ILE A 117 -4.88 25.19 -0.43
C ILE A 117 -4.44 25.44 -1.88
N HIS A 118 -4.91 24.63 -2.82
CA HIS A 118 -4.57 24.67 -4.25
C HIS A 118 -3.05 24.64 -4.51
N SER A 119 -2.32 23.76 -3.80
CA SER A 119 -0.86 23.58 -3.93
C SER A 119 -0.52 22.18 -4.44
N LEU A 120 -0.15 22.09 -5.71
CA LEU A 120 0.22 20.83 -6.37
C LEU A 120 1.48 20.20 -5.74
N TRP A 121 2.41 21.00 -5.27
CA TRP A 121 3.63 20.52 -4.59
C TRP A 121 3.31 19.75 -3.31
N VAL A 122 2.28 20.18 -2.57
CA VAL A 122 1.82 19.47 -1.38
C VAL A 122 1.17 18.14 -1.76
N VAL A 123 0.46 18.08 -2.89
CA VAL A 123 -0.10 16.82 -3.42
C VAL A 123 1.02 15.88 -3.88
N TYR A 124 2.04 16.36 -4.57
CA TYR A 124 3.22 15.56 -4.95
C TYR A 124 3.93 15.00 -3.72
N PHE A 125 4.10 15.82 -2.69
CA PHE A 125 4.70 15.38 -1.44
C PHE A 125 3.82 14.36 -0.72
N GLY A 126 2.51 14.63 -0.58
CA GLY A 126 1.58 13.77 0.15
C GLY A 126 1.36 12.44 -0.55
N TYR A 127 0.75 12.46 -1.72
CA TYR A 127 0.43 11.24 -2.46
C TYR A 127 1.67 10.61 -3.12
N GLY A 128 2.47 11.45 -3.79
CA GLY A 128 3.62 10.98 -4.54
C GLY A 128 4.73 10.42 -3.64
N LEU A 129 5.24 11.21 -2.70
CA LEU A 129 6.37 10.81 -1.87
C LEU A 129 5.92 9.98 -0.66
N VAL A 130 5.12 10.54 0.23
CA VAL A 130 4.71 9.84 1.47
C VAL A 130 3.85 8.63 1.14
N GLY A 131 2.85 8.81 0.28
CA GLY A 131 2.01 7.73 -0.23
C GLY A 131 2.81 6.66 -0.98
N GLY A 132 3.75 7.07 -1.84
CA GLY A 132 4.64 6.17 -2.58
C GLY A 132 5.50 5.27 -1.66
N ILE A 133 6.00 5.79 -0.53
CA ILE A 133 6.66 4.97 0.51
C ILE A 133 5.66 3.96 1.08
N GLY A 134 4.46 4.40 1.40
CA GLY A 134 3.38 3.53 1.87
C GLY A 134 3.04 2.42 0.87
N LEU A 135 2.99 2.75 -0.43
CA LEU A 135 2.79 1.80 -1.53
C LEU A 135 3.89 0.72 -1.55
N GLY A 136 5.17 1.11 -1.48
CA GLY A 136 6.30 0.18 -1.54
C GLY A 136 6.32 -0.78 -0.36
N LEU A 137 6.21 -0.27 0.86
CA LEU A 137 6.16 -1.08 2.09
C LEU A 137 4.93 -1.99 2.12
N GLY A 138 3.76 -1.45 1.75
CA GLY A 138 2.50 -2.17 1.69
C GLY A 138 2.46 -3.23 0.58
N TYR A 139 3.28 -3.11 -0.47
CA TYR A 139 3.38 -4.10 -1.52
C TYR A 139 4.30 -5.26 -1.13
N ILE A 140 5.56 -4.98 -0.73
CA ILE A 140 6.56 -6.03 -0.52
C ILE A 140 6.25 -6.91 0.70
N SER A 141 5.71 -6.34 1.77
CA SER A 141 5.52 -7.05 3.04
C SER A 141 4.45 -8.16 2.96
N PRO A 142 3.23 -7.94 2.42
CA PRO A 142 2.26 -9.01 2.22
C PRO A 142 2.72 -10.07 1.23
N VAL A 143 3.38 -9.69 0.12
CA VAL A 143 3.91 -10.62 -0.89
C VAL A 143 4.93 -11.57 -0.26
N SER A 144 5.93 -11.02 0.44
CA SER A 144 6.96 -11.80 1.15
C SER A 144 6.32 -12.75 2.17
N THR A 145 5.33 -12.28 2.92
CA THR A 145 4.65 -13.10 3.93
C THR A 145 3.84 -14.23 3.31
N LEU A 146 3.11 -13.98 2.22
CA LEU A 146 2.35 -15.01 1.50
C LEU A 146 3.27 -16.11 0.95
N ILE A 147 4.40 -15.74 0.35
CA ILE A 147 5.37 -16.71 -0.17
C ILE A 147 5.92 -17.60 0.96
N LYS A 148 6.18 -17.03 2.15
CA LYS A 148 6.65 -17.79 3.32
C LYS A 148 5.61 -18.80 3.83
N TRP A 149 4.32 -18.49 3.71
CA TRP A 149 3.23 -19.39 4.13
C TRP A 149 2.83 -20.45 3.08
N PHE A 150 3.08 -20.16 1.81
CA PHE A 150 2.68 -21.04 0.71
C PHE A 150 3.88 -21.43 -0.20
N PRO A 151 4.98 -21.98 0.39
CA PRO A 151 6.12 -22.44 -0.39
C PRO A 151 5.76 -23.64 -1.28
N ASP A 152 4.70 -24.38 -0.90
CA ASP A 152 4.10 -25.47 -1.66
C ASP A 152 3.31 -24.99 -2.90
N ARG A 153 2.89 -23.71 -2.94
CA ARG A 153 2.06 -23.11 -3.99
C ARG A 153 2.48 -21.68 -4.31
N PRO A 154 3.74 -21.42 -4.72
CA PRO A 154 4.26 -20.06 -4.87
C PRO A 154 3.50 -19.25 -5.92
N GLY A 155 3.05 -19.86 -7.00
CA GLY A 155 2.23 -19.18 -8.03
C GLY A 155 0.89 -18.72 -7.49
N MET A 156 0.23 -19.51 -6.64
CA MET A 156 -1.01 -19.11 -5.98
C MET A 156 -0.77 -17.94 -5.01
N ALA A 157 0.28 -18.00 -4.19
CA ALA A 157 0.63 -16.94 -3.24
C ALA A 157 0.87 -15.60 -3.97
N THR A 158 1.68 -15.62 -5.02
CA THR A 158 1.96 -14.44 -5.84
C THR A 158 0.71 -13.95 -6.57
N GLY A 159 -0.10 -14.87 -7.12
CA GLY A 159 -1.35 -14.54 -7.79
C GLY A 159 -2.36 -13.84 -6.88
N MET A 160 -2.53 -14.32 -5.64
CA MET A 160 -3.42 -13.67 -4.66
C MET A 160 -2.95 -12.24 -4.32
N ALA A 161 -1.65 -12.04 -4.18
CA ALA A 161 -1.07 -10.73 -3.92
C ALA A 161 -1.34 -9.76 -5.08
N ILE A 162 -1.00 -10.16 -6.30
CA ILE A 162 -1.17 -9.34 -7.51
C ILE A 162 -2.65 -9.05 -7.79
N MET A 163 -3.53 -10.05 -7.62
CA MET A 163 -4.97 -9.89 -7.81
C MET A 163 -5.53 -8.82 -6.85
N GLY A 164 -5.12 -8.83 -5.58
CA GLY A 164 -5.55 -7.83 -4.60
C GLY A 164 -5.14 -6.42 -5.00
N PHE A 165 -3.89 -6.25 -5.41
CA PHE A 165 -3.35 -4.96 -5.82
C PHE A 165 -3.95 -4.48 -7.15
N GLY A 166 -3.92 -5.31 -8.19
CA GLY A 166 -4.43 -4.95 -9.52
C GLY A 166 -5.96 -4.83 -9.58
N GLY A 167 -6.69 -5.65 -8.81
CA GLY A 167 -8.15 -5.64 -8.77
C GLY A 167 -8.76 -4.52 -7.92
N ALA A 168 -7.97 -3.82 -7.13
CA ALA A 168 -8.46 -2.76 -6.22
C ALA A 168 -9.20 -1.64 -6.95
N ALA A 169 -8.78 -1.30 -8.16
CA ALA A 169 -9.39 -0.24 -8.96
C ALA A 169 -10.89 -0.47 -9.23
N PHE A 170 -11.34 -1.73 -9.31
CA PHE A 170 -12.77 -2.06 -9.48
C PHE A 170 -13.63 -1.58 -8.31
N ILE A 171 -13.05 -1.47 -7.12
CA ILE A 171 -13.73 -0.98 -5.91
C ILE A 171 -13.41 0.50 -5.70
N ALA A 172 -12.15 0.87 -5.82
CA ALA A 172 -11.67 2.21 -5.50
C ALA A 172 -12.21 3.28 -6.48
N ALA A 173 -12.28 2.99 -7.78
CA ALA A 173 -12.75 3.96 -8.76
C ALA A 173 -14.23 4.34 -8.55
N PRO A 174 -15.20 3.39 -8.48
CA PRO A 174 -16.59 3.76 -8.23
C PRO A 174 -16.80 4.36 -6.84
N LEU A 175 -16.07 3.91 -5.82
CA LEU A 175 -16.12 4.50 -4.48
C LEU A 175 -15.66 5.97 -4.50
N SER A 176 -14.56 6.26 -5.18
CA SER A 176 -14.03 7.63 -5.30
C SER A 176 -14.99 8.56 -6.03
N VAL A 177 -15.57 8.10 -7.14
CA VAL A 177 -16.58 8.87 -7.89
C VAL A 177 -17.82 9.12 -7.05
N TRP A 178 -18.29 8.10 -6.34
CA TRP A 178 -19.46 8.22 -5.45
C TRP A 178 -19.18 9.21 -4.31
N LEU A 179 -18.02 9.14 -3.64
CA LEU A 179 -17.64 10.08 -2.58
C LEU A 179 -17.55 11.51 -3.12
N MET A 180 -16.85 11.73 -4.23
CA MET A 180 -16.76 13.05 -4.85
C MET A 180 -18.16 13.63 -5.14
N SER A 181 -19.07 12.82 -5.68
CA SER A 181 -20.45 13.26 -5.95
C SER A 181 -21.21 13.65 -4.68
N ARG A 182 -20.89 13.04 -3.55
CA ARG A 182 -21.51 13.35 -2.24
C ARG A 182 -20.98 14.66 -1.65
N PHE A 183 -19.71 14.97 -1.90
CA PHE A 183 -19.05 16.17 -1.37
C PHE A 183 -19.04 17.35 -2.35
N THR A 184 -19.47 17.15 -3.59
CA THR A 184 -19.61 18.25 -4.58
C THR A 184 -20.67 19.23 -4.10
N THR A 185 -20.32 20.51 -4.12
CA THR A 185 -21.21 21.66 -3.80
C THR A 185 -21.15 22.68 -4.94
N ALA A 186 -21.84 23.80 -4.77
CA ALA A 186 -21.75 24.91 -5.72
C ALA A 186 -20.36 25.58 -5.76
N THR A 187 -19.53 25.36 -4.74
CA THR A 187 -18.22 26.02 -4.55
C THR A 187 -17.04 25.07 -4.53
N HIS A 188 -17.25 23.76 -4.47
CA HIS A 188 -16.16 22.76 -4.53
C HIS A 188 -16.57 21.45 -5.18
N ILE A 189 -15.57 20.77 -5.74
CA ILE A 189 -15.74 19.52 -6.50
C ILE A 189 -15.71 18.28 -5.57
N GLY A 190 -15.38 18.43 -4.28
CA GLY A 190 -15.39 17.34 -3.30
C GLY A 190 -14.15 16.43 -3.34
N VAL A 191 -13.07 16.82 -4.02
CA VAL A 191 -11.84 16.01 -4.10
C VAL A 191 -11.11 15.93 -2.75
N ALA A 192 -10.96 17.06 -2.05
CA ALA A 192 -10.26 17.12 -0.78
C ALA A 192 -10.95 16.27 0.30
N GLU A 193 -12.28 16.39 0.41
CA GLU A 193 -13.10 15.62 1.33
C GLU A 193 -13.05 14.12 1.01
N THR A 194 -13.06 13.78 -0.28
CA THR A 194 -12.89 12.39 -0.75
C THR A 194 -11.54 11.82 -0.31
N PHE A 195 -10.46 12.58 -0.45
CA PHE A 195 -9.14 12.17 -0.01
C PHE A 195 -9.08 11.93 1.51
N ILE A 196 -9.72 12.78 2.32
CA ILE A 196 -9.80 12.58 3.77
C ILE A 196 -10.51 11.27 4.11
N VAL A 197 -11.67 11.03 3.50
CA VAL A 197 -12.47 9.82 3.76
C VAL A 197 -11.74 8.56 3.29
N LEU A 198 -11.17 8.58 2.09
CA LEU A 198 -10.39 7.46 1.56
C LEU A 198 -9.15 7.18 2.42
N GLY A 199 -8.42 8.23 2.82
CA GLY A 199 -7.27 8.10 3.71
C GLY A 199 -7.63 7.43 5.03
N ALA A 200 -8.75 7.82 5.64
CA ALA A 200 -9.25 7.21 6.88
C ALA A 200 -9.68 5.74 6.67
N ILE A 201 -10.43 5.44 5.61
CA ILE A 201 -10.84 4.07 5.25
C ILE A 201 -9.60 3.18 5.05
N TYR A 202 -8.66 3.62 4.23
CA TYR A 202 -7.46 2.85 3.92
C TYR A 202 -6.59 2.64 5.16
N PHE A 203 -6.42 3.67 5.98
CA PHE A 203 -5.71 3.53 7.25
C PHE A 203 -6.33 2.44 8.13
N VAL A 204 -7.65 2.45 8.34
CA VAL A 204 -8.33 1.47 9.18
C VAL A 204 -8.21 0.05 8.62
N PHE A 205 -8.49 -0.14 7.32
CA PHE A 205 -8.40 -1.47 6.71
C PHE A 205 -6.97 -2.02 6.70
N MET A 206 -5.99 -1.17 6.41
CA MET A 206 -4.58 -1.57 6.45
C MET A 206 -4.14 -1.91 7.88
N MET A 207 -4.62 -1.20 8.90
CA MET A 207 -4.37 -1.55 10.30
C MET A 207 -4.94 -2.92 10.65
N VAL A 208 -6.17 -3.23 10.22
CA VAL A 208 -6.77 -4.56 10.41
C VAL A 208 -5.86 -5.63 9.78
N GLY A 209 -5.40 -5.45 8.55
CA GLY A 209 -4.46 -6.35 7.89
C GLY A 209 -3.14 -6.51 8.66
N ALA A 210 -2.55 -5.39 9.09
CA ALA A 210 -1.29 -5.37 9.84
C ALA A 210 -1.35 -6.14 11.16
N PHE A 211 -2.48 -6.08 11.87
CA PHE A 211 -2.64 -6.77 13.15
C PHE A 211 -3.04 -8.24 13.02
N ILE A 212 -3.66 -8.65 11.92
CA ILE A 212 -4.01 -10.06 11.66
C ILE A 212 -2.81 -10.83 11.13
N VAL A 213 -1.95 -10.20 10.30
CA VAL A 213 -0.83 -10.87 9.65
C VAL A 213 0.13 -11.51 10.65
N ARG A 214 0.61 -12.72 10.32
CA ARG A 214 1.63 -13.45 11.08
C ARG A 214 2.66 -14.05 10.14
N LEU A 215 3.89 -14.21 10.64
CA LEU A 215 4.93 -15.01 10.01
C LEU A 215 4.80 -16.47 10.44
N PRO A 216 5.18 -17.43 9.61
CA PRO A 216 5.31 -18.81 10.06
C PRO A 216 6.38 -18.93 11.16
N ALA A 217 6.18 -19.85 12.10
CA ALA A 217 7.17 -20.14 13.13
C ALA A 217 8.49 -20.64 12.49
N PRO A 218 9.64 -20.39 13.11
CA PRO A 218 10.92 -20.92 12.64
C PRO A 218 10.85 -22.44 12.40
N GLY A 219 11.25 -22.88 11.19
CA GLY A 219 11.22 -24.30 10.83
C GLY A 219 9.83 -24.83 10.41
N TRP A 220 8.78 -24.02 10.47
CA TRP A 220 7.47 -24.43 10.00
C TRP A 220 7.48 -24.75 8.50
N LYS A 221 6.81 -25.84 8.13
CA LYS A 221 6.61 -26.27 6.74
C LYS A 221 5.18 -26.77 6.57
N PRO A 222 4.57 -26.61 5.40
CA PRO A 222 3.31 -27.27 5.11
C PRO A 222 3.44 -28.80 5.17
N GLU A 223 2.39 -29.46 5.57
CA GLU A 223 2.33 -30.92 5.64
C GLU A 223 2.62 -31.55 4.25
N GLY A 224 3.51 -32.51 4.19
CA GLY A 224 3.95 -33.14 2.94
C GLY A 224 4.88 -32.34 2.03
N TYR A 225 5.30 -31.12 2.46
CA TYR A 225 6.20 -30.30 1.64
C TYR A 225 7.66 -30.71 1.81
N VAL A 226 8.29 -31.10 0.70
CA VAL A 226 9.74 -31.34 0.60
C VAL A 226 10.36 -30.19 -0.18
N ALA A 227 11.27 -29.44 0.45
CA ALA A 227 11.96 -28.35 -0.22
C ALA A 227 12.80 -28.89 -1.40
N PRO A 228 12.79 -28.24 -2.58
CA PRO A 228 13.66 -28.63 -3.69
C PRO A 228 15.13 -28.64 -3.25
N ALA A 229 15.87 -29.70 -3.62
CA ALA A 229 17.26 -29.90 -3.21
C ALA A 229 18.21 -28.75 -3.63
N GLN A 230 17.86 -27.96 -4.63
CA GLN A 230 18.61 -26.76 -5.06
C GLN A 230 18.45 -25.56 -4.13
N ALA A 231 17.37 -25.45 -3.38
CA ALA A 231 17.16 -24.34 -2.43
C ALA A 231 18.11 -24.40 -1.23
N SER A 232 18.63 -25.57 -0.88
CA SER A 232 19.58 -25.73 0.22
C SER A 232 21.02 -25.33 -0.11
N LYS A 233 21.36 -25.19 -1.42
CA LYS A 233 22.71 -24.82 -1.87
C LYS A 233 22.90 -23.30 -2.07
N LEU A 234 21.84 -22.50 -2.10
CA LEU A 234 21.91 -21.09 -2.47
C LEU A 234 21.81 -20.09 -1.30
N ILE A 235 21.78 -20.57 -0.05
CA ILE A 235 21.71 -19.67 1.12
C ILE A 235 22.73 -20.12 2.18
N THR A 236 23.99 -20.06 1.83
CA THR A 236 25.02 -19.78 2.84
C THR A 236 25.15 -18.26 2.87
N THR A 237 25.04 -17.67 4.06
CA THR A 237 25.09 -16.21 4.29
C THR A 237 26.35 -15.51 3.77
N SER A 238 27.35 -16.27 3.33
CA SER A 238 28.57 -15.79 2.67
C SER A 238 28.38 -15.42 1.18
N ASP A 239 27.35 -15.94 0.51
CA ASP A 239 27.14 -15.71 -0.93
C ASP A 239 26.30 -14.46 -1.25
N VAL A 240 25.71 -13.83 -0.23
CA VAL A 240 24.88 -12.61 -0.39
C VAL A 240 25.74 -11.34 -0.51
N TYR A 241 27.06 -11.42 -0.29
CA TYR A 241 27.95 -10.25 -0.31
C TYR A 241 28.78 -10.11 -1.59
N VAL A 242 28.49 -10.81 -2.68
CA VAL A 242 29.33 -10.81 -3.90
C VAL A 242 28.61 -10.22 -5.13
N TYR A 243 27.50 -9.49 -4.98
CA TYR A 243 26.98 -8.65 -6.09
C TYR A 243 26.34 -7.39 -5.54
#